data_efc675a29e0e80310f9de68d3e807fc6
#
_entry.id   efc675a29e0e80310f9de68d3e807fc6
#
_cell.length_a   1.000
_cell.length_b   1.000
_cell.length_c   1.000
_cell.angle_alpha   90.00
_cell.angle_beta   90.00
_cell.angle_gamma   90.00
#
_symmetry.space_group_name_H-M   'P 1'
#
loop_
_entity.id
_entity.type
_entity.pdbx_description
1 polymer ?
#
loop_
_entity_poly.entity_id
_entity_poly.type
_entity_poly.pdbx_seq_one_letter_code
_entity_poly.pdbx_strand_id
1 'polypeptide(L)'
;MTKLQKQMFIIIAILFAIVLSMLGSLTIAKNIEPDQLSVQYKTLKDEKIPSSMNDVSIVYFTDVQYGKFENKKRANKLFDKIEHLDPDILIFGGDLFNETCQMSQEDMDYITNKLSKIHAPLGKFCV
;
A
#
# COMPACT_ATOMS: atom_id res chain seq x y z
N MET A 1 40.98 9.95 -34.38
CA MET A 1 39.65 10.55 -34.18
C MET A 1 39.72 12.06 -34.35
N THR A 2 38.91 12.60 -35.23
CA THR A 2 38.79 14.04 -35.44
C THR A 2 38.08 14.69 -34.22
N LYS A 3 38.26 16.01 -34.02
CA LYS A 3 37.59 16.75 -32.96
C LYS A 3 36.05 16.57 -32.98
N LEU A 4 35.50 16.51 -34.19
CA LEU A 4 34.05 16.28 -34.42
C LEU A 4 33.61 14.86 -33.97
N GLN A 5 34.39 13.82 -34.25
CA GLN A 5 34.08 12.45 -33.80
C GLN A 5 34.09 12.32 -32.27
N LYS A 6 35.01 13.01 -31.57
CA LYS A 6 35.06 13.03 -30.12
C LYS A 6 33.80 13.70 -29.54
N GLN A 7 33.38 14.83 -30.11
CA GLN A 7 32.17 15.55 -29.67
C GLN A 7 30.90 14.70 -29.88
N MET A 8 30.77 14.05 -31.05
CA MET A 8 29.65 13.16 -31.31
C MET A 8 29.61 11.98 -30.32
N PHE A 9 30.77 11.38 -30.02
CA PHE A 9 30.83 10.29 -29.03
C PHE A 9 30.38 10.72 -27.64
N ILE A 10 30.79 11.92 -27.18
CA ILE A 10 30.37 12.47 -25.89
C ILE A 10 28.85 12.71 -25.85
N ILE A 11 28.28 13.27 -26.92
CA ILE A 11 26.84 13.50 -27.02
C ILE A 11 26.07 12.17 -26.94
N ILE A 12 26.51 11.16 -27.68
CA ILE A 12 25.88 9.83 -27.67
C ILE A 12 25.97 9.20 -26.27
N ALA A 13 27.13 9.32 -25.61
CA ALA A 13 27.30 8.80 -24.25
C ALA A 13 26.38 9.48 -23.22
N ILE A 14 26.20 10.80 -23.33
CA ILE A 14 25.27 11.56 -22.46
C ILE A 14 23.82 11.14 -22.71
N LEU A 15 23.40 11.05 -23.98
CA LEU A 15 22.05 10.59 -24.31
C LEU A 15 21.79 9.17 -23.81
N PHE A 16 22.75 8.28 -23.95
CA PHE A 16 22.64 6.91 -23.43
C PHE A 16 22.52 6.87 -21.91
N ALA A 17 23.29 7.69 -21.19
CA ALA A 17 23.20 7.81 -19.73
C ALA A 17 21.82 8.35 -19.27
N ILE A 18 21.25 9.32 -20.00
CA ILE A 18 19.91 9.86 -19.72
C ILE A 18 18.84 8.77 -19.91
N VAL A 19 18.92 7.99 -21.01
CA VAL A 19 17.99 6.90 -21.27
C VAL A 19 18.07 5.82 -20.20
N LEU A 20 19.28 5.43 -19.79
CA LEU A 20 19.48 4.46 -18.69
C LEU A 20 18.91 4.95 -17.36
N SER A 21 19.13 6.23 -17.04
CA SER A 21 18.56 6.85 -15.83
C SER A 21 17.03 6.85 -15.85
N MET A 22 16.44 7.17 -17.00
CA MET A 22 14.98 7.18 -17.15
C MET A 22 14.37 5.77 -17.06
N LEU A 23 15.02 4.76 -17.66
CA LEU A 23 14.60 3.36 -17.53
C LEU A 23 14.74 2.87 -16.09
N GLY A 24 15.81 3.24 -15.40
CA GLY A 24 16.02 2.90 -13.98
C GLY A 24 14.95 3.49 -13.08
N SER A 25 14.58 4.76 -13.28
CA SER A 25 13.53 5.41 -12.51
C SER A 25 12.14 4.79 -12.74
N LEU A 26 11.83 4.39 -13.99
CA LEU A 26 10.58 3.70 -14.32
C LEU A 26 10.47 2.31 -13.66
N THR A 27 11.57 1.57 -13.56
CA THR A 27 11.59 0.27 -12.88
C THR A 27 11.41 0.40 -11.37
N ILE A 28 11.99 1.43 -10.77
CA ILE A 28 11.82 1.76 -9.35
C ILE A 28 10.37 2.14 -9.06
N ALA A 29 9.80 3.05 -9.86
CA ALA A 29 8.41 3.49 -9.69
C ALA A 29 7.41 2.33 -9.83
N LYS A 30 7.63 1.41 -10.75
CA LYS A 30 6.73 0.26 -10.95
C LYS A 30 6.82 -0.82 -9.86
N ASN A 31 8.02 -1.06 -9.33
CA ASN A 31 8.26 -2.26 -8.50
C ASN A 31 8.44 -1.95 -7.01
N ILE A 32 8.81 -0.73 -6.63
CA ILE A 32 9.14 -0.38 -5.24
C ILE A 32 8.04 0.46 -4.58
N GLU A 33 7.53 1.50 -5.25
CA GLU A 33 6.53 2.39 -4.65
C GLU A 33 5.19 1.72 -4.31
N PRO A 34 4.62 0.82 -5.15
CA PRO A 34 3.34 0.18 -4.81
C PRO A 34 3.38 -0.71 -3.57
N ASP A 35 4.57 -1.12 -3.15
CA ASP A 35 4.76 -2.06 -2.04
C ASP A 35 5.05 -1.38 -0.69
N GLN A 36 5.16 -0.04 -0.67
CA GLN A 36 5.43 0.72 0.56
C GLN A 36 4.14 1.00 1.33
N LEU A 37 3.97 0.32 2.45
CA LEU A 37 2.94 0.63 3.44
C LEU A 37 3.44 1.74 4.37
N SER A 38 2.70 2.85 4.41
CA SER A 38 2.94 3.94 5.34
C SER A 38 1.81 4.02 6.37
N VAL A 39 2.16 4.07 7.64
CA VAL A 39 1.20 4.27 8.73
C VAL A 39 1.28 5.71 9.20
N GLN A 40 0.14 6.40 9.19
CA GLN A 40 0.01 7.74 9.73
C GLN A 40 -0.69 7.69 11.08
N TYR A 41 -0.07 8.26 12.10
CA TYR A 41 -0.65 8.37 13.43
C TYR A 41 -1.28 9.74 13.62
N LYS A 42 -2.53 9.78 14.09
CA LYS A 42 -3.26 11.00 14.40
C LYS A 42 -3.94 10.85 15.75
N THR A 43 -3.85 11.86 16.59
CA THR A 43 -4.58 11.91 17.86
C THR A 43 -5.80 12.82 17.68
N LEU A 44 -6.97 12.28 17.99
CA LEU A 44 -8.22 13.03 18.02
C LEU A 44 -8.50 13.45 19.47
N LYS A 45 -8.75 14.73 19.68
CA LYS A 45 -9.15 15.30 20.97
C LYS A 45 -10.33 16.21 20.75
N ASP A 46 -11.45 15.92 21.38
CA ASP A 46 -12.65 16.74 21.34
C ASP A 46 -13.41 16.57 22.66
N GLU A 47 -13.96 17.63 23.19
CA GLU A 47 -14.75 17.61 24.44
C GLU A 47 -16.01 16.75 24.33
N LYS A 48 -16.48 16.48 23.12
CA LYS A 48 -17.63 15.60 22.86
C LYS A 48 -17.28 14.12 22.93
N ILE A 49 -16.01 13.77 22.96
CA ILE A 49 -15.58 12.37 23.08
C ILE A 49 -15.73 11.95 24.54
N PRO A 50 -16.55 10.93 24.84
CA PRO A 50 -16.71 10.45 26.21
C PRO A 50 -15.38 9.96 26.80
N SER A 51 -15.16 10.14 28.08
CA SER A 51 -13.95 9.66 28.78
C SER A 51 -13.75 8.14 28.67
N SER A 52 -14.82 7.38 28.48
CA SER A 52 -14.77 5.94 28.22
C SER A 52 -14.09 5.57 26.90
N MET A 53 -13.89 6.55 25.99
CA MET A 53 -13.17 6.39 24.73
C MET A 53 -11.71 6.88 24.80
N ASN A 54 -11.23 7.22 26.01
CA ASN A 54 -9.83 7.58 26.17
C ASN A 54 -8.94 6.39 25.79
N ASP A 55 -7.86 6.69 25.07
CA ASP A 55 -6.85 5.74 24.61
C ASP A 55 -7.36 4.63 23.66
N VAL A 56 -8.60 4.76 23.17
CA VAL A 56 -9.13 3.85 22.14
C VAL A 56 -8.36 4.06 20.83
N SER A 57 -7.80 2.98 20.32
CA SER A 57 -7.09 2.93 19.06
C SER A 57 -8.01 2.57 17.89
N ILE A 58 -8.00 3.38 16.83
CA ILE A 58 -8.80 3.16 15.63
C ILE A 58 -7.85 2.98 14.45
N VAL A 59 -7.92 1.85 13.77
CA VAL A 59 -7.23 1.67 12.49
C VAL A 59 -8.24 1.82 11.36
N TYR A 60 -7.95 2.76 10.46
CA TYR A 60 -8.69 2.96 9.22
C TYR A 60 -7.79 2.56 8.04
N PHE A 61 -8.32 1.77 7.14
CA PHE A 61 -7.65 1.43 5.87
C PHE A 61 -8.66 1.39 4.72
N THR A 62 -8.17 1.66 3.51
CA THR A 62 -8.95 1.71 2.28
C THR A 62 -8.06 1.40 1.08
N ASP A 63 -8.62 1.29 -0.13
CA ASP A 63 -7.89 1.18 -1.40
C ASP A 63 -6.87 0.01 -1.43
N VAL A 64 -7.28 -1.15 -0.95
CA VAL A 64 -6.43 -2.36 -0.97
C VAL A 64 -6.15 -2.79 -2.40
N GLN A 65 -7.14 -2.63 -3.30
CA GLN A 65 -7.07 -2.95 -4.73
C GLN A 65 -6.46 -4.33 -5.00
N TYR A 66 -6.92 -5.33 -4.26
CA TYR A 66 -6.53 -6.71 -4.45
C TYR A 66 -6.83 -7.15 -5.89
N GLY A 67 -5.86 -7.76 -6.55
CA GLY A 67 -5.98 -8.17 -7.96
C GLY A 67 -5.18 -7.33 -8.95
N LYS A 68 -4.62 -6.18 -8.55
CA LYS A 68 -3.85 -5.30 -9.43
C LYS A 68 -2.34 -5.61 -9.46
N PHE A 69 -1.80 -6.06 -8.34
CA PHE A 69 -0.36 -6.33 -8.15
C PHE A 69 -0.15 -7.71 -7.52
N GLU A 70 1.03 -8.02 -6.97
CA GLU A 70 1.30 -9.26 -6.22
C GLU A 70 0.34 -9.42 -5.01
N ASN A 71 -0.85 -9.87 -5.30
CA ASN A 71 -2.04 -9.82 -4.48
C ASN A 71 -1.84 -10.34 -3.05
N LYS A 72 -1.45 -11.62 -2.92
CA LYS A 72 -1.32 -12.26 -1.60
C LYS A 72 -0.18 -11.67 -0.77
N LYS A 73 0.94 -11.30 -1.40
CA LYS A 73 2.09 -10.74 -0.69
C LYS A 73 1.81 -9.34 -0.13
N ARG A 74 1.21 -8.47 -0.94
CA ARG A 74 0.83 -7.11 -0.53
C ARG A 74 -0.27 -7.14 0.53
N ALA A 75 -1.30 -7.96 0.33
CA ALA A 75 -2.38 -8.13 1.28
C ALA A 75 -1.87 -8.71 2.62
N ASN A 76 -0.95 -9.67 2.60
CA ASN A 76 -0.31 -10.17 3.82
C ASN A 76 0.38 -9.05 4.58
N LYS A 77 1.24 -8.27 3.91
CA LYS A 77 1.93 -7.13 4.56
C LYS A 77 0.96 -6.15 5.21
N LEU A 78 -0.16 -5.85 4.53
CA LEU A 78 -1.19 -4.96 5.05
C LEU A 78 -1.86 -5.54 6.29
N PHE A 79 -2.39 -6.76 6.19
CA PHE A 79 -3.13 -7.38 7.30
C PHE A 79 -2.23 -7.69 8.49
N ASP A 80 -1.00 -8.16 8.25
CA ASP A 80 -0.01 -8.37 9.29
C ASP A 80 0.36 -7.03 9.98
N LYS A 81 0.43 -5.94 9.22
CA LYS A 81 0.66 -4.61 9.80
C LYS A 81 -0.53 -4.13 10.64
N ILE A 82 -1.76 -4.34 10.18
CA ILE A 82 -2.98 -3.99 10.94
C ILE A 82 -3.03 -4.80 12.25
N GLU A 83 -2.75 -6.10 12.18
CA GLU A 83 -2.71 -6.98 13.35
C GLU A 83 -1.67 -6.50 14.39
N HIS A 84 -0.48 -6.07 13.93
CA HIS A 84 0.56 -5.51 14.81
C HIS A 84 0.20 -4.13 15.41
N LEU A 85 -0.74 -3.42 14.84
CA LEU A 85 -1.23 -2.16 15.42
C LEU A 85 -2.22 -2.39 16.55
N ASP A 86 -2.73 -3.62 16.70
CA ASP A 86 -3.66 -4.07 17.75
C ASP A 86 -4.81 -3.07 17.99
N PRO A 87 -5.67 -2.83 16.96
CA PRO A 87 -6.72 -1.82 17.07
C PRO A 87 -7.86 -2.24 17.98
N ASP A 88 -8.41 -1.31 18.72
CA ASP A 88 -9.71 -1.52 19.41
C ASP A 88 -10.87 -1.50 18.42
N ILE A 89 -10.76 -0.65 17.39
CA ILE A 89 -11.75 -0.52 16.31
C ILE A 89 -11.03 -0.62 14.97
N LEU A 90 -11.56 -1.45 14.08
CA LEU A 90 -11.09 -1.56 12.70
C LEU A 90 -12.15 -1.02 11.74
N ILE A 91 -11.77 -0.06 10.89
CA ILE A 91 -12.67 0.51 9.89
C ILE A 91 -12.08 0.29 8.50
N PHE A 92 -12.87 -0.33 7.64
CA PHE A 92 -12.56 -0.50 6.23
C PHE A 92 -13.37 0.50 5.38
N GLY A 93 -12.67 1.35 4.66
CA GLY A 93 -13.24 2.45 3.86
C GLY A 93 -13.60 2.10 2.42
N GLY A 94 -13.59 0.80 2.06
CA GLY A 94 -13.96 0.37 0.71
C GLY A 94 -12.78 0.18 -0.24
N ASP A 95 -13.10 -0.12 -1.50
CA ASP A 95 -12.16 -0.40 -2.59
C ASP A 95 -11.18 -1.55 -2.29
N LEU A 96 -11.77 -2.70 -1.90
CA LEU A 96 -11.00 -3.90 -1.57
C LEU A 96 -10.41 -4.57 -2.82
N PHE A 97 -11.15 -4.56 -3.94
CA PHE A 97 -10.83 -5.31 -5.15
C PHE A 97 -10.61 -4.38 -6.34
N ASN A 98 -9.64 -4.74 -7.17
CA ASN A 98 -9.46 -4.04 -8.44
C ASN A 98 -10.56 -4.43 -9.44
N GLU A 99 -11.07 -3.48 -10.22
CA GLU A 99 -12.14 -3.68 -11.21
C GLU A 99 -11.84 -4.78 -12.26
N THR A 100 -10.57 -5.02 -12.54
CA THR A 100 -10.12 -6.03 -13.51
C THR A 100 -9.91 -7.41 -12.87
N CYS A 101 -10.08 -7.55 -11.56
CA CYS A 101 -9.84 -8.78 -10.85
C CYS A 101 -11.01 -9.75 -11.01
N GLN A 102 -10.74 -10.91 -11.62
CA GLN A 102 -11.67 -12.04 -11.55
C GLN A 102 -11.41 -12.77 -10.22
N MET A 103 -12.24 -12.48 -9.24
CA MET A 103 -12.16 -13.06 -7.91
C MET A 103 -12.47 -14.55 -7.94
N SER A 104 -11.56 -15.35 -7.43
CA SER A 104 -11.82 -16.76 -7.13
C SER A 104 -12.43 -16.91 -5.73
N GLN A 105 -13.11 -18.03 -5.48
CA GLN A 105 -13.59 -18.37 -4.13
C GLN A 105 -12.41 -18.45 -3.14
N GLU A 106 -11.26 -18.97 -3.59
CA GLU A 106 -10.03 -19.04 -2.78
C GLU A 106 -9.56 -17.66 -2.32
N ASP A 107 -9.64 -16.64 -3.19
CA ASP A 107 -9.26 -15.26 -2.82
C ASP A 107 -10.22 -14.66 -1.79
N MET A 108 -11.52 -14.91 -1.94
CA MET A 108 -12.52 -14.49 -0.95
C MET A 108 -12.28 -15.13 0.41
N ASP A 109 -12.06 -16.44 0.43
CA ASP A 109 -11.80 -17.19 1.65
C ASP A 109 -10.51 -16.72 2.32
N TYR A 110 -9.47 -16.44 1.52
CA TYR A 110 -8.21 -15.91 2.00
C TYR A 110 -8.38 -14.54 2.71
N ILE A 111 -9.04 -13.57 2.04
CA ILE A 111 -9.28 -12.24 2.60
C ILE A 111 -10.14 -12.31 3.86
N THR A 112 -11.22 -13.09 3.80
CA THR A 112 -12.12 -13.27 4.94
C THR A 112 -11.39 -13.87 6.14
N ASN A 113 -10.55 -14.87 5.91
CA ASN A 113 -9.73 -15.50 6.96
C ASN A 113 -8.75 -14.51 7.58
N LYS A 114 -8.08 -13.67 6.77
CA LYS A 114 -7.17 -12.64 7.27
C LYS A 114 -7.89 -11.60 8.12
N LEU A 115 -9.01 -11.05 7.62
CA LEU A 115 -9.81 -10.06 8.34
C LEU A 115 -10.41 -10.63 9.64
N SER A 116 -10.81 -11.89 9.65
CA SER A 116 -11.39 -12.54 10.84
C SER A 116 -10.39 -12.67 11.99
N LYS A 117 -9.11 -12.88 11.68
CA LYS A 117 -8.03 -13.05 12.67
C LYS A 117 -7.61 -11.76 13.35
N ILE A 118 -7.80 -10.60 12.72
CA ILE A 118 -7.46 -9.33 13.35
C ILE A 118 -8.34 -9.14 14.59
N HIS A 119 -7.72 -8.93 15.74
CA HIS A 119 -8.42 -8.60 16.97
C HIS A 119 -8.86 -7.12 16.92
N ALA A 120 -10.14 -6.86 17.22
CA ALA A 120 -10.69 -5.51 17.34
C ALA A 120 -11.90 -5.59 18.31
N PRO A 121 -11.68 -5.49 19.62
CA PRO A 121 -12.69 -5.81 20.65
C PRO A 121 -13.91 -4.90 20.60
N LEU A 122 -13.80 -3.66 20.12
CA LEU A 122 -14.91 -2.72 19.98
C LEU A 122 -15.61 -2.79 18.63
N GLY A 123 -15.11 -3.61 17.71
CA GLY A 123 -15.79 -3.93 16.46
C GLY A 123 -14.97 -3.70 15.20
N LYS A 124 -15.46 -4.31 14.11
CA LYS A 124 -14.97 -4.14 12.75
C LYS A 124 -16.10 -3.59 11.89
N PHE A 125 -15.85 -2.51 11.19
CA PHE A 125 -16.85 -1.78 10.42
C PHE A 125 -16.42 -1.61 8.97
N CYS A 126 -17.39 -1.65 8.06
CA CYS A 126 -17.23 -1.33 6.65
C CYS A 126 -18.12 -0.13 6.31
N VAL A 127 -17.60 0.79 5.52
CA VAL A 127 -18.30 1.99 5.02
C VAL A 127 -18.23 2.08 3.51
#